data_ef223cedbd6798736286d813d947a0d4
#
_entry.id   ef223cedbd6798736286d813d947a0d4
#
_cell.length_a   1.000
_cell.length_b   1.000
_cell.length_c   1.000
_cell.angle_alpha   90.00
_cell.angle_beta   90.00
_cell.angle_gamma   90.00
#
_symmetry.space_group_name_H-M   'P 1'
#
loop_
_entity.id
_entity.type
_entity.pdbx_description
1 polymer ?
#
loop_
_entity_poly.entity_id
_entity_poly.type
_entity_poly.pdbx_seq_one_letter_code
_entity_poly.pdbx_strand_id
1 'polypeptide(L)'
;TDNVTLTEINFVDLPTATQSAIQVTNNVNLKMNDEDYFAALMANDILGGGGEGYLFKNLREDKGYTYGAYSSLGSSRYGVSKFRAGAKVRNMVTDSAVSEIVKEISRIRLERVDSELLKNAKAKYVGSFIRNAENPQTIAGYALNIKLNNLEDDYYESYLENINSVTEADVKKAANKYFKIANTRIVVVGKGSDVVANLEEVGFPINYYDQYANPIAKPIFNKAIPDGLTAMKVINNYINAVGGKKNLNSINTLVMKANVTIPGAPFVPE
;
A
#
# COMPACT_ATOMS: atom_id res chain seq x y z
N THR A 1 4.09 -13.57 -11.48
CA THR A 1 5.42 -12.88 -11.54
C THR A 1 6.17 -13.24 -10.28
N ASP A 2 7.39 -13.76 -10.39
CA ASP A 2 8.23 -14.12 -9.26
C ASP A 2 8.74 -12.89 -8.50
N ASN A 3 9.31 -13.11 -7.31
CA ASN A 3 10.03 -12.05 -6.62
C ASN A 3 11.26 -11.64 -7.45
N VAL A 4 11.63 -10.37 -7.35
CA VAL A 4 12.83 -9.84 -8.00
C VAL A 4 14.09 -10.40 -7.34
N THR A 5 15.20 -10.41 -8.05
CA THR A 5 16.49 -10.85 -7.52
C THR A 5 17.11 -9.86 -6.55
N LEU A 6 16.88 -8.57 -6.79
CA LEU A 6 17.29 -7.44 -5.94
C LEU A 6 16.12 -6.49 -5.75
N THR A 7 16.08 -5.83 -4.60
CA THR A 7 15.07 -4.81 -4.33
C THR A 7 15.19 -3.66 -5.30
N GLU A 8 14.06 -3.26 -5.84
CA GLU A 8 13.93 -2.21 -6.85
C GLU A 8 12.73 -1.31 -6.57
N ILE A 9 12.80 -0.08 -7.02
CA ILE A 9 11.68 0.85 -7.04
C ILE A 9 11.06 0.83 -8.44
N ASN A 10 9.76 0.62 -8.52
CA ASN A 10 8.96 0.73 -9.73
C ASN A 10 8.13 2.02 -9.63
N PHE A 11 8.55 3.05 -10.38
CA PHE A 11 7.96 4.38 -10.30
C PHE A 11 6.99 4.62 -11.47
N VAL A 12 5.81 5.15 -11.15
CA VAL A 12 4.82 5.64 -12.11
C VAL A 12 4.59 7.13 -11.88
N ASP A 13 4.86 7.94 -12.91
CA ASP A 13 4.58 9.37 -12.86
C ASP A 13 3.08 9.65 -12.99
N LEU A 14 2.54 10.34 -12.00
CA LEU A 14 1.20 10.89 -12.01
C LEU A 14 1.29 12.41 -11.75
N PRO A 15 1.41 13.25 -12.78
CA PRO A 15 1.70 14.69 -12.64
C PRO A 15 0.67 15.47 -11.80
N THR A 16 -0.56 14.97 -11.70
CA THR A 16 -1.65 15.58 -10.92
C THR A 16 -1.74 15.07 -9.49
N ALA A 17 -0.88 14.11 -9.09
CA ALA A 17 -0.93 13.55 -7.75
C ALA A 17 -0.52 14.57 -6.69
N THR A 18 -1.38 14.77 -5.70
CA THR A 18 -1.10 15.59 -4.52
C THR A 18 -0.39 14.80 -3.41
N GLN A 19 -0.42 13.49 -3.51
CA GLN A 19 0.21 12.54 -2.60
C GLN A 19 0.84 11.40 -3.40
N SER A 20 1.93 10.84 -2.88
CA SER A 20 2.49 9.59 -3.38
C SER A 20 1.84 8.39 -2.69
N ALA A 21 1.51 7.37 -3.46
CA ALA A 21 1.16 6.06 -2.96
C ALA A 21 2.40 5.17 -2.98
N ILE A 22 2.77 4.60 -1.84
CA ILE A 22 3.93 3.73 -1.67
C ILE A 22 3.44 2.34 -1.28
N GLN A 23 3.96 1.30 -1.93
CA GLN A 23 3.71 -0.08 -1.57
C GLN A 23 4.98 -0.94 -1.70
N VAL A 24 5.50 -1.40 -0.59
CA VAL A 24 6.53 -2.44 -0.52
C VAL A 24 5.84 -3.80 -0.59
N THR A 25 6.21 -4.68 -1.51
CA THR A 25 5.50 -5.93 -1.74
C THR A 25 6.43 -7.05 -2.20
N ASN A 26 6.15 -8.25 -1.70
CA ASN A 26 6.74 -9.48 -2.22
C ASN A 26 5.72 -10.62 -2.23
N ASN A 27 5.99 -11.61 -3.06
CA ASN A 27 5.21 -12.84 -3.10
C ASN A 27 5.54 -13.71 -1.89
N VAL A 28 4.51 -14.36 -1.35
CA VAL A 28 4.62 -15.30 -0.23
C VAL A 28 3.89 -16.60 -0.55
N ASN A 29 4.42 -17.69 -0.09
CA ASN A 29 3.74 -18.98 -0.11
C ASN A 29 3.38 -19.35 1.33
N LEU A 30 2.29 -18.76 1.82
CA LEU A 30 1.73 -19.00 3.14
C LEU A 30 0.35 -19.64 2.98
N LYS A 31 0.11 -20.71 3.72
CA LYS A 31 -1.16 -21.42 3.79
C LYS A 31 -1.67 -21.47 5.22
N MET A 32 -2.97 -21.67 5.39
CA MET A 32 -3.58 -21.76 6.72
C MET A 32 -3.13 -22.98 7.52
N ASN A 33 -2.69 -24.04 6.85
CA ASN A 33 -2.16 -25.27 7.47
C ASN A 33 -0.63 -25.27 7.68
N ASP A 34 0.05 -24.15 7.42
CA ASP A 34 1.48 -24.04 7.73
C ASP A 34 1.67 -23.87 9.25
N GLU A 35 2.67 -24.53 9.82
CA GLU A 35 3.00 -24.49 11.26
C GLU A 35 3.24 -23.06 11.78
N ASP A 36 3.79 -22.19 10.94
CA ASP A 36 4.10 -20.81 11.29
C ASP A 36 3.00 -19.82 10.89
N TYR A 37 1.81 -20.30 10.52
CA TYR A 37 0.69 -19.45 10.11
C TYR A 37 0.31 -18.42 11.17
N PHE A 38 0.11 -18.86 12.42
CA PHE A 38 -0.27 -17.95 13.52
C PHE A 38 0.85 -16.96 13.86
N ALA A 39 2.10 -17.41 13.83
CA ALA A 39 3.25 -16.51 14.00
C ALA A 39 3.34 -15.45 12.90
N ALA A 40 3.03 -15.82 11.67
CA ALA A 40 3.00 -14.90 10.53
C ALA A 40 1.85 -13.87 10.66
N LEU A 41 0.68 -14.26 11.17
CA LEU A 41 -0.41 -13.34 11.50
C LEU A 41 0.00 -12.33 12.57
N MET A 42 0.64 -12.79 13.66
CA MET A 42 1.11 -11.92 14.74
C MET A 42 2.20 -10.96 14.22
N ALA A 43 3.13 -11.45 13.40
CA ALA A 43 4.15 -10.62 12.79
C ALA A 43 3.54 -9.50 11.93
N ASN A 44 2.54 -9.82 11.11
CA ASN A 44 1.86 -8.81 10.30
C ASN A 44 1.06 -7.81 11.15
N ASP A 45 0.39 -8.27 12.21
CA ASP A 45 -0.37 -7.39 13.09
C ASP A 45 0.53 -6.38 13.80
N ILE A 46 1.67 -6.84 14.34
CA ILE A 46 2.67 -5.99 15.01
C ILE A 46 3.33 -5.02 14.02
N LEU A 47 3.59 -5.44 12.78
CA LEU A 47 4.17 -4.56 11.77
C LEU A 47 3.21 -3.44 11.36
N GLY A 48 1.97 -3.79 11.02
CA GLY A 48 1.04 -2.80 10.47
C GLY A 48 -0.40 -3.27 10.37
N GLY A 49 -0.84 -4.17 11.24
CA GLY A 49 -2.23 -4.68 11.29
C GLY A 49 -3.23 -3.72 11.93
N GLY A 50 -2.82 -2.50 12.32
CA GLY A 50 -3.69 -1.50 12.94
C GLY A 50 -2.92 -0.33 13.51
N GLY A 51 -3.59 0.52 14.30
CA GLY A 51 -3.03 1.74 14.90
C GLY A 51 -1.93 1.52 15.94
N GLU A 52 -1.78 0.31 16.46
CA GLU A 52 -0.73 -0.08 17.37
C GLU A 52 0.56 -0.57 16.66
N GLY A 53 0.47 -0.81 15.34
CA GLY A 53 1.58 -1.36 14.55
C GLY A 53 2.74 -0.38 14.35
N TYR A 54 3.93 -0.94 14.14
CA TYR A 54 5.16 -0.17 13.93
C TYR A 54 5.04 0.87 12.81
N LEU A 55 4.44 0.49 11.68
CA LEU A 55 4.25 1.39 10.55
C LEU A 55 3.38 2.59 10.89
N PHE A 56 2.28 2.37 11.60
CA PHE A 56 1.37 3.43 11.98
C PHE A 56 2.02 4.38 13.00
N LYS A 57 2.63 3.85 14.05
CA LYS A 57 3.34 4.65 15.07
C LYS A 57 4.44 5.50 14.44
N ASN A 58 5.30 4.89 13.61
CA ASN A 58 6.40 5.62 12.98
C ASN A 58 5.89 6.69 11.98
N LEU A 59 5.16 6.26 10.92
CA LEU A 59 4.87 7.17 9.80
C LEU A 59 3.77 8.17 10.13
N ARG A 60 2.80 7.82 10.98
CA ARG A 60 1.71 8.73 11.34
C ARG A 60 2.01 9.52 12.60
N GLU A 61 2.30 8.83 13.72
CA GLU A 61 2.39 9.48 15.03
C GLU A 61 3.70 10.23 15.19
N ASP A 62 4.84 9.59 14.92
CA ASP A 62 6.15 10.19 15.11
C ASP A 62 6.52 11.16 14.00
N LYS A 63 6.29 10.78 12.73
CA LYS A 63 6.75 11.55 11.57
C LYS A 63 5.68 12.45 10.95
N GLY A 64 4.40 12.15 11.13
CA GLY A 64 3.30 12.91 10.53
C GLY A 64 3.31 12.90 8.99
N TYR A 65 3.85 11.84 8.36
CA TYR A 65 3.95 11.75 6.91
C TYR A 65 2.62 11.37 6.24
N THR A 66 1.75 10.68 6.97
CA THR A 66 0.51 10.06 6.46
C THR A 66 -0.62 10.08 7.49
N TYR A 67 -1.84 9.84 7.03
CA TYR A 67 -2.98 9.55 7.91
C TYR A 67 -3.02 8.08 8.37
N GLY A 68 -2.26 7.19 7.71
CA GLY A 68 -2.15 5.79 8.10
C GLY A 68 -1.16 5.03 7.24
N ALA A 69 -0.47 4.09 7.87
CA ALA A 69 0.45 3.16 7.24
C ALA A 69 0.18 1.76 7.78
N TYR A 70 0.02 0.80 6.88
CA TYR A 70 -0.47 -0.53 7.23
C TYR A 70 0.27 -1.61 6.46
N SER A 71 0.18 -2.85 6.97
CA SER A 71 0.61 -4.04 6.26
C SER A 71 -0.51 -5.06 6.14
N SER A 72 -0.36 -5.96 5.17
CA SER A 72 -1.23 -7.11 4.99
C SER A 72 -0.42 -8.30 4.51
N LEU A 73 -0.77 -9.48 5.02
CA LEU A 73 -0.17 -10.75 4.64
C LEU A 73 -1.28 -11.67 4.14
N GLY A 74 -1.22 -12.02 2.89
CA GLY A 74 -2.18 -12.96 2.30
C GLY A 74 -1.77 -14.41 2.53
N SER A 75 -2.77 -15.28 2.64
CA SER A 75 -2.63 -16.72 2.55
C SER A 75 -3.54 -17.25 1.45
N SER A 76 -3.07 -18.20 0.67
CA SER A 76 -3.83 -18.78 -0.44
C SER A 76 -3.61 -20.27 -0.54
N ARG A 77 -4.71 -21.01 -0.67
CA ARG A 77 -4.65 -22.47 -0.89
C ARG A 77 -4.24 -22.86 -2.30
N TYR A 78 -4.48 -21.98 -3.28
CA TYR A 78 -4.31 -22.34 -4.71
C TYR A 78 -3.05 -21.76 -5.35
N GLY A 79 -2.34 -20.88 -4.67
CA GLY A 79 -1.19 -20.26 -5.28
C GLY A 79 -0.47 -19.26 -4.38
N VAL A 80 0.32 -18.45 -5.02
CA VAL A 80 1.14 -17.44 -4.37
C VAL A 80 0.28 -16.27 -3.91
N SER A 81 0.43 -15.88 -2.65
CA SER A 81 -0.13 -14.67 -2.06
C SER A 81 0.89 -13.54 -2.04
N LYS A 82 0.55 -12.45 -1.39
CA LYS A 82 1.42 -11.28 -1.28
C LYS A 82 1.51 -10.79 0.15
N PHE A 83 2.71 -10.41 0.54
CA PHE A 83 2.93 -9.44 1.60
C PHE A 83 2.89 -8.04 0.99
N ARG A 84 2.29 -7.11 1.69
CA ARG A 84 2.24 -5.69 1.33
C ARG A 84 2.40 -4.84 2.56
N ALA A 85 3.19 -3.76 2.45
CA ALA A 85 3.30 -2.72 3.46
C ALA A 85 3.33 -1.36 2.75
N GLY A 86 2.57 -0.38 3.21
CA GLY A 86 2.55 0.89 2.50
C GLY A 86 1.71 1.98 3.13
N ALA A 87 1.78 3.15 2.50
CA ALA A 87 1.09 4.37 2.91
C ALA A 87 0.84 5.30 1.72
N LYS A 88 -0.08 6.26 1.90
CA LYS A 88 -0.16 7.46 1.06
C LYS A 88 0.45 8.62 1.83
N VAL A 89 1.44 9.29 1.25
CA VAL A 89 2.22 10.36 1.90
C VAL A 89 2.25 11.62 1.04
N ARG A 90 2.57 12.77 1.63
CA ARG A 90 2.87 13.97 0.84
C ARG A 90 4.06 13.70 -0.09
N ASN A 91 4.02 14.22 -1.32
CA ASN A 91 5.09 14.00 -2.32
C ASN A 91 6.49 14.32 -1.76
N MET A 92 6.61 15.41 -1.00
CA MET A 92 7.88 15.90 -0.43
C MET A 92 8.57 14.98 0.58
N VAL A 93 7.90 13.93 1.06
CA VAL A 93 8.43 12.99 2.07
C VAL A 93 8.40 11.53 1.58
N THR A 94 8.29 11.34 0.26
CA THR A 94 8.17 10.01 -0.36
C THR A 94 9.41 9.16 -0.13
N ASP A 95 10.59 9.71 -0.33
CA ASP A 95 11.90 9.11 -0.08
C ASP A 95 12.06 8.66 1.38
N SER A 96 11.78 9.57 2.28
CA SER A 96 11.84 9.34 3.72
C SER A 96 10.83 8.26 4.15
N ALA A 97 9.61 8.29 3.59
CA ALA A 97 8.60 7.29 3.90
C ALA A 97 8.96 5.89 3.37
N VAL A 98 9.55 5.80 2.17
CA VAL A 98 10.10 4.53 1.65
C VAL A 98 11.16 3.98 2.61
N SER A 99 12.10 4.82 3.04
CA SER A 99 13.17 4.44 3.96
C SER A 99 12.63 3.98 5.31
N GLU A 100 11.65 4.69 5.88
CA GLU A 100 11.05 4.31 7.16
C GLU A 100 10.21 3.01 7.06
N ILE A 101 9.48 2.77 5.96
CA ILE A 101 8.78 1.50 5.75
C ILE A 101 9.78 0.33 5.71
N VAL A 102 10.87 0.46 4.96
CA VAL A 102 11.92 -0.57 4.87
C VAL A 102 12.58 -0.79 6.22
N LYS A 103 12.80 0.27 7.00
CA LYS A 103 13.35 0.22 8.35
C LYS A 103 12.46 -0.55 9.32
N GLU A 104 11.14 -0.31 9.34
CA GLU A 104 10.23 -1.05 10.21
C GLU A 104 10.09 -2.53 9.80
N ILE A 105 10.12 -2.84 8.50
CA ILE A 105 10.21 -4.22 8.04
C ILE A 105 11.52 -4.86 8.50
N SER A 106 12.64 -4.13 8.45
CA SER A 106 13.94 -4.60 8.95
C SER A 106 13.90 -4.84 10.45
N ARG A 107 13.31 -3.92 11.19
CA ARG A 107 13.18 -3.98 12.65
C ARG A 107 12.49 -5.27 13.11
N ILE A 108 11.30 -5.56 12.61
CA ILE A 108 10.56 -6.78 13.01
C ILE A 108 11.27 -8.08 12.63
N ARG A 109 12.14 -8.04 11.61
CA ARG A 109 12.95 -9.19 11.19
C ARG A 109 14.20 -9.38 12.05
N LEU A 110 14.80 -8.30 12.54
CA LEU A 110 16.10 -8.34 13.20
C LEU A 110 15.98 -8.25 14.73
N GLU A 111 15.04 -7.47 15.22
CA GLU A 111 14.86 -7.23 16.64
C GLU A 111 13.86 -8.22 17.25
N ARG A 112 13.92 -8.38 18.55
CA ARG A 112 12.89 -9.05 19.32
C ARG A 112 11.72 -8.11 19.49
N VAL A 113 10.52 -8.56 19.20
CA VAL A 113 9.32 -7.75 19.43
C VAL A 113 9.07 -7.56 20.92
N ASP A 114 8.49 -6.44 21.28
CA ASP A 114 8.07 -6.16 22.64
C ASP A 114 7.00 -7.15 23.09
N SER A 115 7.15 -7.72 24.29
CA SER A 115 6.24 -8.74 24.83
C SER A 115 4.81 -8.22 25.03
N GLU A 116 4.65 -6.94 25.37
CA GLU A 116 3.33 -6.33 25.56
C GLU A 116 2.62 -6.12 24.21
N LEU A 117 3.37 -5.74 23.16
CA LEU A 117 2.82 -5.68 21.80
C LEU A 117 2.34 -7.05 21.31
N LEU A 118 3.11 -8.10 21.55
CA LEU A 118 2.69 -9.46 21.18
C LEU A 118 1.46 -9.89 21.99
N LYS A 119 1.41 -9.59 23.26
CA LYS A 119 0.25 -9.87 24.13
C LYS A 119 -1.01 -9.14 23.63
N ASN A 120 -0.88 -7.87 23.24
CA ASN A 120 -1.98 -7.07 22.70
C ASN A 120 -2.46 -7.63 21.35
N ALA A 121 -1.54 -8.00 20.46
CA ALA A 121 -1.88 -8.65 19.20
C ALA A 121 -2.67 -9.95 19.41
N LYS A 122 -2.20 -10.84 20.33
CA LYS A 122 -2.92 -12.05 20.70
C LYS A 122 -4.31 -11.74 21.23
N ALA A 123 -4.44 -10.83 22.19
CA ALA A 123 -5.73 -10.45 22.79
C ALA A 123 -6.73 -9.92 21.75
N LYS A 124 -6.26 -9.17 20.74
CA LYS A 124 -7.07 -8.70 19.62
C LYS A 124 -7.64 -9.86 18.79
N TYR A 125 -6.80 -10.85 18.46
CA TYR A 125 -7.24 -12.02 17.69
C TYR A 125 -8.18 -12.91 18.50
N VAL A 126 -7.88 -13.17 19.76
CA VAL A 126 -8.75 -13.91 20.69
C VAL A 126 -10.12 -13.23 20.80
N GLY A 127 -10.14 -11.91 21.05
CA GLY A 127 -11.38 -11.15 21.15
C GLY A 127 -12.18 -11.13 19.85
N SER A 128 -11.51 -11.07 18.70
CA SER A 128 -12.17 -11.15 17.38
C SER A 128 -12.74 -12.53 17.12
N PHE A 129 -12.01 -13.59 17.45
CA PHE A 129 -12.46 -14.97 17.29
C PHE A 129 -13.73 -15.23 18.11
N ILE A 130 -13.72 -14.86 19.40
CA ILE A 130 -14.88 -15.06 20.30
C ILE A 130 -16.11 -14.32 19.75
N ARG A 131 -15.99 -13.04 19.41
CA ARG A 131 -17.11 -12.27 18.86
C ARG A 131 -17.65 -12.85 17.55
N ASN A 132 -16.76 -13.31 16.68
CA ASN A 132 -17.15 -13.86 15.39
C ASN A 132 -17.83 -15.23 15.52
N ALA A 133 -17.50 -16.02 16.56
CA ALA A 133 -18.11 -17.31 16.83
C ALA A 133 -19.60 -17.23 17.24
N GLU A 134 -20.09 -16.05 17.61
CA GLU A 134 -21.53 -15.83 17.88
C GLU A 134 -22.36 -15.81 16.57
N ASN A 135 -21.73 -15.64 15.42
CA ASN A 135 -22.42 -15.56 14.13
C ASN A 135 -22.49 -16.94 13.45
N PRO A 136 -23.69 -17.50 13.19
CA PRO A 136 -23.85 -18.80 12.53
C PRO A 136 -23.17 -18.91 11.16
N GLN A 137 -23.13 -17.84 10.38
CA GLN A 137 -22.42 -17.80 9.09
C GLN A 137 -20.90 -17.97 9.26
N THR A 138 -20.33 -17.43 10.33
CA THR A 138 -18.92 -17.63 10.67
C THR A 138 -18.62 -19.09 10.97
N ILE A 139 -19.47 -19.76 11.76
CA ILE A 139 -19.32 -21.18 12.09
C ILE A 139 -19.42 -22.04 10.83
N ALA A 140 -20.39 -21.76 9.94
CA ALA A 140 -20.48 -22.44 8.65
C ALA A 140 -19.23 -22.19 7.79
N GLY A 141 -18.67 -20.97 7.85
CA GLY A 141 -17.40 -20.60 7.21
C GLY A 141 -16.20 -21.38 7.77
N TYR A 142 -16.15 -21.62 9.07
CA TYR A 142 -15.11 -22.44 9.71
C TYR A 142 -15.14 -23.89 9.20
N ALA A 143 -16.33 -24.52 9.18
CA ALA A 143 -16.47 -25.87 8.64
C ALA A 143 -16.06 -25.96 7.15
N LEU A 144 -16.39 -24.93 6.35
CA LEU A 144 -15.96 -24.85 4.98
C LEU A 144 -14.44 -24.66 4.85
N ASN A 145 -13.84 -23.81 5.66
CA ASN A 145 -12.38 -23.56 5.66
C ASN A 145 -11.57 -24.81 6.01
N ILE A 146 -12.03 -25.62 6.98
CA ILE A 146 -11.40 -26.91 7.31
C ILE A 146 -11.26 -27.75 6.04
N LYS A 147 -12.33 -27.95 5.30
CA LYS A 147 -12.32 -28.77 4.09
C LYS A 147 -11.54 -28.11 2.94
N LEU A 148 -11.71 -26.82 2.73
CA LEU A 148 -11.11 -26.11 1.59
C LEU A 148 -9.60 -25.90 1.77
N ASN A 149 -9.11 -25.71 2.97
CA ASN A 149 -7.70 -25.45 3.26
C ASN A 149 -6.96 -26.70 3.79
N ASN A 150 -7.63 -27.86 3.80
CA ASN A 150 -7.08 -29.11 4.30
C ASN A 150 -6.49 -28.95 5.72
N LEU A 151 -7.33 -28.37 6.61
CA LEU A 151 -7.01 -28.21 8.03
C LEU A 151 -7.42 -29.44 8.81
N GLU A 152 -6.86 -29.62 10.00
CA GLU A 152 -7.30 -30.63 10.94
C GLU A 152 -8.75 -30.35 11.39
N ASP A 153 -9.52 -31.39 11.69
CA ASP A 153 -10.94 -31.23 12.04
C ASP A 153 -11.13 -30.40 13.31
N ASP A 154 -10.18 -30.40 14.23
CA ASP A 154 -10.16 -29.63 15.48
C ASP A 154 -9.46 -28.26 15.37
N TYR A 155 -9.13 -27.81 14.17
CA TYR A 155 -8.37 -26.55 13.93
C TYR A 155 -8.93 -25.35 14.66
N TYR A 156 -10.25 -25.17 14.68
CA TYR A 156 -10.89 -24.03 15.35
C TYR A 156 -11.10 -24.27 16.85
N GLU A 157 -11.06 -25.51 17.33
CA GLU A 157 -11.04 -25.84 18.76
C GLU A 157 -9.69 -25.45 19.38
N SER A 158 -8.60 -25.75 18.68
CA SER A 158 -7.23 -25.41 19.10
C SER A 158 -6.78 -23.99 18.73
N TYR A 159 -7.64 -23.21 18.06
CA TYR A 159 -7.27 -21.88 17.52
C TYR A 159 -6.74 -20.92 18.58
N LEU A 160 -7.39 -20.84 19.74
CA LEU A 160 -7.00 -19.95 20.83
C LEU A 160 -5.68 -20.42 21.48
N GLU A 161 -5.46 -21.72 21.60
CA GLU A 161 -4.21 -22.29 22.10
C GLU A 161 -3.06 -21.98 21.14
N ASN A 162 -3.27 -22.18 19.85
CA ASN A 162 -2.28 -21.87 18.79
C ASN A 162 -1.89 -20.41 18.77
N ILE A 163 -2.85 -19.47 18.89
CA ILE A 163 -2.56 -18.04 19.03
C ILE A 163 -1.73 -17.75 20.27
N ASN A 164 -2.12 -18.33 21.42
CA ASN A 164 -1.46 -18.05 22.70
C ASN A 164 -0.06 -18.67 22.81
N SER A 165 0.22 -19.75 22.09
CA SER A 165 1.53 -20.41 22.07
C SER A 165 2.60 -19.65 21.31
N VAL A 166 2.24 -18.72 20.39
CA VAL A 166 3.21 -17.95 19.61
C VAL A 166 4.16 -17.16 20.53
N THR A 167 5.46 -17.33 20.30
CA THR A 167 6.51 -16.58 21.02
C THR A 167 7.07 -15.42 20.18
N GLU A 168 7.81 -14.51 20.82
CA GLU A 168 8.52 -13.43 20.12
C GLU A 168 9.58 -13.99 19.13
N ALA A 169 10.14 -15.15 19.42
CA ALA A 169 11.08 -15.84 18.52
C ALA A 169 10.35 -16.34 17.26
N ASP A 170 9.13 -16.86 17.40
CA ASP A 170 8.32 -17.32 16.28
C ASP A 170 7.90 -16.15 15.40
N VAL A 171 7.51 -15.02 15.99
CA VAL A 171 7.21 -13.77 15.24
C VAL A 171 8.40 -13.34 14.40
N LYS A 172 9.60 -13.30 15.00
CA LYS A 172 10.84 -12.95 14.30
C LYS A 172 11.15 -13.93 13.17
N LYS A 173 11.00 -15.25 13.41
CA LYS A 173 11.22 -16.30 12.42
C LYS A 173 10.25 -16.16 11.24
N ALA A 174 8.97 -15.94 11.51
CA ALA A 174 7.95 -15.72 10.50
C ALA A 174 8.19 -14.44 9.69
N ALA A 175 8.54 -13.32 10.35
CA ALA A 175 8.89 -12.07 9.68
C ALA A 175 10.08 -12.25 8.72
N ASN A 176 11.12 -13.00 9.12
CA ASN A 176 12.25 -13.28 8.24
C ASN A 176 11.87 -14.14 7.03
N LYS A 177 10.94 -15.09 7.20
CA LYS A 177 10.46 -15.96 6.13
C LYS A 177 9.62 -15.23 5.10
N TYR A 178 8.68 -14.36 5.55
CA TYR A 178 7.63 -13.82 4.72
C TYR A 178 7.81 -12.35 4.31
N PHE A 179 8.46 -11.51 5.11
CA PHE A 179 8.66 -10.10 4.79
C PHE A 179 10.05 -9.89 4.20
N LYS A 180 10.14 -9.83 2.87
CA LYS A 180 11.42 -9.72 2.18
C LYS A 180 11.89 -8.27 2.14
N ILE A 181 13.23 -8.09 2.18
CA ILE A 181 13.88 -6.79 2.03
C ILE A 181 14.86 -6.80 0.86
N ALA A 182 15.61 -7.90 0.70
CA ALA A 182 16.65 -7.98 -0.32
C ALA A 182 16.10 -8.20 -1.75
N ASN A 183 14.87 -8.69 -1.86
CA ASN A 183 14.25 -9.09 -3.12
C ASN A 183 12.75 -8.73 -3.14
N THR A 184 12.45 -7.48 -2.84
CA THR A 184 11.11 -6.92 -2.80
C THR A 184 10.91 -5.84 -3.88
N ARG A 185 9.67 -5.59 -4.28
CA ARG A 185 9.31 -4.47 -5.13
C ARG A 185 8.76 -3.33 -4.28
N ILE A 186 9.25 -2.14 -4.53
CA ILE A 186 8.74 -0.91 -3.95
C ILE A 186 8.03 -0.16 -5.09
N VAL A 187 6.71 -0.18 -5.09
CA VAL A 187 5.91 0.54 -6.09
C VAL A 187 5.62 1.93 -5.56
N VAL A 188 5.96 2.95 -6.33
CA VAL A 188 5.70 4.35 -5.99
C VAL A 188 4.94 5.01 -7.13
N VAL A 189 3.77 5.55 -6.82
CA VAL A 189 2.98 6.35 -7.76
C VAL A 189 2.86 7.76 -7.18
N GLY A 190 3.37 8.75 -7.88
CA GLY A 190 3.39 10.13 -7.38
C GLY A 190 3.78 11.14 -8.46
N LYS A 191 3.87 12.41 -8.09
CA LYS A 191 4.27 13.47 -9.01
C LYS A 191 5.80 13.47 -9.16
N GLY A 192 6.28 13.00 -10.30
CA GLY A 192 7.70 12.76 -10.55
C GLY A 192 8.59 13.98 -10.37
N SER A 193 8.10 15.18 -10.76
CA SER A 193 8.84 16.44 -10.57
C SER A 193 9.16 16.76 -9.10
N ASP A 194 8.34 16.27 -8.17
CA ASP A 194 8.45 16.53 -6.75
C ASP A 194 9.15 15.39 -5.99
N VAL A 195 9.20 14.19 -6.59
CA VAL A 195 9.53 12.94 -5.88
C VAL A 195 10.85 12.34 -6.34
N VAL A 196 11.12 12.31 -7.65
CA VAL A 196 12.15 11.40 -8.21
C VAL A 196 13.56 11.80 -7.77
N ALA A 197 13.88 13.09 -7.70
CA ALA A 197 15.23 13.53 -7.32
C ALA A 197 15.65 13.00 -5.94
N ASN A 198 14.77 13.11 -4.92
CA ASN A 198 15.05 12.59 -3.59
C ASN A 198 14.94 11.06 -3.51
N LEU A 199 14.04 10.48 -4.32
CA LEU A 199 13.85 9.03 -4.35
C LEU A 199 15.10 8.29 -4.89
N GLU A 200 15.86 8.92 -5.79
CA GLU A 200 17.14 8.40 -6.30
C GLU A 200 18.20 8.29 -5.20
N GLU A 201 18.13 9.14 -4.16
CA GLU A 201 19.05 9.11 -3.02
C GLU A 201 18.79 7.95 -2.03
N VAL A 202 17.64 7.26 -2.15
CA VAL A 202 17.33 6.10 -1.28
C VAL A 202 18.23 4.90 -1.56
N GLY A 203 18.86 4.85 -2.75
CA GLY A 203 19.89 3.86 -3.07
C GLY A 203 19.35 2.55 -3.69
N PHE A 204 18.06 2.46 -4.02
CA PHE A 204 17.53 1.34 -4.81
C PHE A 204 17.45 1.73 -6.30
N PRO A 205 17.71 0.80 -7.24
CA PRO A 205 17.50 1.06 -8.65
C PRO A 205 16.04 1.41 -8.95
N ILE A 206 15.81 2.42 -9.79
CA ILE A 206 14.47 2.88 -10.16
C ILE A 206 14.17 2.49 -11.59
N ASN A 207 13.10 1.73 -11.78
CA ASN A 207 12.49 1.42 -13.07
C ASN A 207 11.25 2.29 -13.26
N TYR A 208 11.10 2.84 -14.47
CA TYR A 208 9.99 3.75 -14.78
C TYR A 208 8.94 3.03 -15.63
N TYR A 209 7.68 3.27 -15.30
CA TYR A 209 6.52 2.66 -15.95
C TYR A 209 5.47 3.71 -16.27
N ASP A 210 4.68 3.47 -17.32
CA ASP A 210 3.46 4.21 -17.58
C ASP A 210 2.31 3.73 -16.67
N GLN A 211 1.15 4.38 -16.77
CA GLN A 211 -0.06 4.04 -15.99
C GLN A 211 -0.60 2.63 -16.29
N TYR A 212 -0.17 1.99 -17.36
CA TYR A 212 -0.55 0.63 -17.76
C TYR A 212 0.50 -0.42 -17.40
N ALA A 213 1.53 -0.01 -16.64
CA ALA A 213 2.68 -0.83 -16.25
C ALA A 213 3.57 -1.28 -17.43
N ASN A 214 3.60 -0.53 -18.52
CA ASN A 214 4.60 -0.74 -19.57
C ASN A 214 5.90 -0.02 -19.18
N PRO A 215 7.08 -0.67 -19.34
CA PRO A 215 8.37 -0.03 -19.10
C PRO A 215 8.58 1.18 -20.03
N ILE A 216 9.07 2.28 -19.46
CA ILE A 216 9.40 3.50 -20.21
C ILE A 216 10.79 4.01 -19.80
N ALA A 217 11.38 4.87 -20.60
CA ALA A 217 12.56 5.63 -20.21
C ALA A 217 12.20 6.60 -19.05
N LYS A 218 13.20 7.04 -18.28
CA LYS A 218 13.03 8.07 -17.25
C LYS A 218 12.30 9.28 -17.83
N PRO A 219 11.12 9.67 -17.30
CA PRO A 219 10.40 10.84 -17.80
C PRO A 219 11.18 12.13 -17.60
N ILE A 220 10.99 13.09 -18.51
CA ILE A 220 11.52 14.45 -18.36
C ILE A 220 10.47 15.25 -17.60
N PHE A 221 10.72 15.53 -16.33
CA PHE A 221 9.77 16.23 -15.46
C PHE A 221 9.77 17.75 -15.65
N ASN A 222 10.91 18.33 -16.00
CA ASN A 222 11.07 19.76 -16.18
C ASN A 222 11.45 20.04 -17.63
N LYS A 223 10.44 20.34 -18.47
CA LYS A 223 10.71 20.85 -19.81
C LYS A 223 11.04 22.34 -19.72
N ALA A 224 12.12 22.76 -20.36
CA ALA A 224 12.42 24.18 -20.48
C ALA A 224 11.22 24.91 -21.10
N ILE A 225 10.85 26.04 -20.52
CA ILE A 225 9.82 26.90 -21.10
C ILE A 225 10.38 27.46 -22.42
N PRO A 226 9.66 27.34 -23.55
CA PRO A 226 10.11 27.92 -24.81
C PRO A 226 10.44 29.42 -24.68
N ASP A 227 11.51 29.86 -25.32
CA ASP A 227 11.93 31.26 -25.26
C ASP A 227 10.77 32.19 -25.63
N GLY A 228 10.59 33.24 -24.84
CA GLY A 228 9.55 34.23 -25.04
C GLY A 228 8.13 33.75 -24.72
N LEU A 229 7.93 32.55 -24.16
CA LEU A 229 6.65 32.11 -23.62
C LEU A 229 6.48 32.60 -22.17
N THR A 230 5.57 33.55 -21.98
CA THR A 230 5.22 34.09 -20.66
C THR A 230 3.79 33.69 -20.27
N ALA A 231 3.46 33.71 -18.98
CA ALA A 231 2.09 33.46 -18.52
C ALA A 231 1.08 34.37 -19.22
N MET A 232 1.42 35.66 -19.41
CA MET A 232 0.58 36.62 -20.12
C MET A 232 0.37 36.24 -21.59
N LYS A 233 1.40 35.73 -22.26
CA LYS A 233 1.29 35.24 -23.64
C LYS A 233 0.35 34.04 -23.75
N VAL A 234 0.42 33.10 -22.79
CA VAL A 234 -0.48 31.95 -22.74
C VAL A 234 -1.93 32.41 -22.52
N ILE A 235 -2.16 33.33 -21.57
CA ILE A 235 -3.49 33.88 -21.30
C ILE A 235 -4.03 34.62 -22.52
N ASN A 236 -3.23 35.47 -23.17
CA ASN A 236 -3.64 36.20 -24.37
C ASN A 236 -3.95 35.24 -25.53
N ASN A 237 -3.15 34.20 -25.74
CA ASN A 237 -3.42 33.19 -26.75
C ASN A 237 -4.75 32.47 -26.49
N TYR A 238 -5.02 32.10 -25.23
CA TYR A 238 -6.31 31.52 -24.84
C TYR A 238 -7.48 32.48 -25.12
N ILE A 239 -7.37 33.75 -24.66
CA ILE A 239 -8.40 34.78 -24.90
C ILE A 239 -8.69 34.94 -26.40
N ASN A 240 -7.65 34.97 -27.22
CA ASN A 240 -7.79 35.10 -28.67
C ASN A 240 -8.44 33.85 -29.29
N ALA A 241 -8.04 32.63 -28.84
CA ALA A 241 -8.59 31.38 -29.34
C ALA A 241 -10.10 31.21 -29.05
N VAL A 242 -10.57 31.75 -27.92
CA VAL A 242 -12.00 31.70 -27.54
C VAL A 242 -12.81 32.86 -28.06
N GLY A 243 -12.27 33.65 -29.02
CA GLY A 243 -13.01 34.72 -29.71
C GLY A 243 -12.63 36.14 -29.32
N GLY A 244 -11.61 36.32 -28.48
CA GLY A 244 -11.08 37.62 -28.08
C GLY A 244 -11.79 38.26 -26.90
N LYS A 245 -11.10 39.22 -26.30
CA LYS A 245 -11.58 39.92 -25.07
C LYS A 245 -12.93 40.63 -25.26
N LYS A 246 -13.19 41.16 -26.47
CA LYS A 246 -14.46 41.86 -26.76
C LYS A 246 -15.66 40.92 -26.70
N ASN A 247 -15.52 39.72 -27.31
CA ASN A 247 -16.58 38.71 -27.31
C ASN A 247 -16.80 38.14 -25.92
N LEU A 248 -15.71 37.84 -25.19
CA LEU A 248 -15.81 37.37 -23.80
C LEU A 248 -16.54 38.35 -22.89
N ASN A 249 -16.24 39.66 -23.02
CA ASN A 249 -16.87 40.67 -22.22
C ASN A 249 -18.35 40.91 -22.60
N SER A 250 -18.82 40.46 -23.75
CA SER A 250 -20.21 40.55 -24.18
C SER A 250 -21.08 39.38 -23.71
N ILE A 251 -20.49 38.35 -23.11
CA ILE A 251 -21.23 37.21 -22.59
C ILE A 251 -21.83 37.58 -21.23
N ASN A 252 -23.17 37.66 -21.19
CA ASN A 252 -23.90 37.95 -19.95
C ASN A 252 -24.46 36.71 -19.27
N THR A 253 -24.64 35.61 -20.03
CA THR A 253 -25.20 34.36 -19.54
C THR A 253 -24.49 33.18 -20.18
N LEU A 254 -24.28 32.13 -19.42
CA LEU A 254 -23.72 30.85 -19.89
C LEU A 254 -24.65 29.70 -19.48
N VAL A 255 -25.10 28.93 -20.46
CA VAL A 255 -25.82 27.68 -20.21
C VAL A 255 -24.92 26.51 -20.58
N MET A 256 -24.63 25.65 -19.62
CA MET A 256 -23.82 24.46 -19.82
C MET A 256 -24.73 23.21 -19.75
N LYS A 257 -24.74 22.40 -20.80
CA LYS A 257 -25.40 21.10 -20.81
C LYS A 257 -24.32 20.03 -21.01
N ALA A 258 -24.31 19.05 -20.17
CA ALA A 258 -23.34 17.97 -20.24
C ALA A 258 -24.02 16.61 -19.97
N ASN A 259 -23.66 15.61 -20.75
CA ASN A 259 -24.00 14.22 -20.46
C ASN A 259 -22.86 13.62 -19.62
N VAL A 260 -23.19 13.11 -18.45
CA VAL A 260 -22.21 12.47 -17.56
C VAL A 260 -22.39 10.97 -17.60
N THR A 261 -21.37 10.25 -18.06
CA THR A 261 -21.36 8.79 -18.00
C THR A 261 -20.51 8.34 -16.81
N ILE A 262 -21.14 7.68 -15.86
CA ILE A 262 -20.44 7.11 -14.69
C ILE A 262 -20.33 5.59 -14.94
N PRO A 263 -19.11 5.05 -15.11
CA PRO A 263 -18.93 3.61 -15.30
C PRO A 263 -19.54 2.81 -14.14
N GLY A 264 -20.43 1.86 -14.44
CA GLY A 264 -21.11 1.05 -13.44
C GLY A 264 -22.36 1.66 -12.81
N ALA A 265 -22.74 2.90 -13.17
CA ALA A 265 -24.01 3.47 -12.74
C ALA A 265 -25.18 2.95 -13.62
N PRO A 266 -26.35 2.61 -13.03
CA PRO A 266 -27.51 2.12 -13.77
C PRO A 266 -28.28 3.25 -14.49
N PHE A 267 -27.84 4.49 -14.40
CA PHE A 267 -28.48 5.67 -14.99
C PHE A 267 -27.44 6.68 -15.47
N VAL A 268 -27.81 7.49 -16.42
CA VAL A 268 -27.06 8.67 -16.87
C VAL A 268 -27.77 9.89 -16.28
N PRO A 269 -27.16 10.63 -15.36
CA PRO A 269 -27.78 11.88 -14.86
C PRO A 269 -27.79 12.93 -15.97
N GLU A 270 -28.93 13.62 -16.16
CA GLU A 270 -29.11 14.76 -17.07
C GLU A 270 -28.63 16.06 -16.44
#